data_4625eab12ab3cf67bd17a87cb579d1d1
#
_entry.id   4625eab12ab3cf67bd17a87cb579d1d1
#
_cell.length_a   1.000
_cell.length_b   1.000
_cell.length_c   1.000
_cell.angle_alpha   90.00
_cell.angle_beta   90.00
_cell.angle_gamma   90.00
#
_symmetry.space_group_name_H-M   'P 1'
#
loop_
_entity.id
_entity.type
_entity.pdbx_description
1 polymer ?
#
loop_
_entity_poly.entity_id
_entity_poly.type
_entity_poly.pdbx_seq_one_letter_code
_entity_poly.pdbx_strand_id
1 'polypeptide(L)'
;GGVSALAVGTGAEAGLTVGEGLKFIGAALSTGLSGVGGGIAVASAASAAIGAMSENEKIMGKTLIFVALAEGIALYGLVISILILNS
;
A
#
# COMPACT_ATOMS: atom_id res chain seq x y z
N GLY A 1 -10.40 -5.68 35.14
CA GLY A 1 -11.46 -4.80 35.55
C GLY A 1 -12.66 -4.81 34.62
N GLY A 2 -13.60 -3.89 34.82
CA GLY A 2 -14.79 -3.79 33.98
C GLY A 2 -14.50 -3.57 32.51
N VAL A 3 -13.43 -2.85 32.23
CA VAL A 3 -12.99 -2.64 30.84
C VAL A 3 -12.57 -3.96 30.20
N SER A 4 -11.84 -4.79 30.97
CA SER A 4 -11.42 -6.10 30.46
C SER A 4 -12.61 -7.02 30.21
N ALA A 5 -13.61 -6.98 31.08
CA ALA A 5 -14.83 -7.80 30.93
C ALA A 5 -15.63 -7.41 29.69
N LEU A 6 -15.74 -6.10 29.42
CA LEU A 6 -16.38 -5.60 28.21
C LEU A 6 -15.56 -5.89 26.97
N ALA A 7 -14.26 -5.94 27.11
CA ALA A 7 -13.32 -6.13 26.01
C ALA A 7 -13.26 -7.56 25.49
N VAL A 8 -13.74 -8.55 26.27
CA VAL A 8 -13.77 -9.96 25.85
C VAL A 8 -14.47 -10.15 24.50
N GLY A 9 -15.64 -9.52 24.35
CA GLY A 9 -16.40 -9.60 23.11
C GLY A 9 -15.87 -8.72 21.98
N THR A 10 -14.86 -7.87 22.24
CA THR A 10 -14.29 -6.94 21.26
C THR A 10 -12.88 -7.31 20.81
N GLY A 11 -12.35 -8.43 21.32
CA GLY A 11 -10.99 -8.86 21.00
C GLY A 11 -9.90 -8.20 21.86
N ALA A 12 -10.27 -7.36 22.83
CA ALA A 12 -9.27 -6.67 23.67
C ALA A 12 -8.55 -7.62 24.64
N GLU A 13 -9.02 -8.85 24.83
CA GLU A 13 -8.30 -9.87 25.57
C GLU A 13 -6.93 -10.17 24.96
N ALA A 14 -6.80 -10.01 23.65
CA ALA A 14 -5.53 -10.16 22.95
C ALA A 14 -4.69 -8.88 22.97
N GLY A 15 -5.09 -7.87 23.77
CA GLY A 15 -4.42 -6.60 23.87
C GLY A 15 -4.92 -5.53 22.88
N LEU A 16 -5.95 -5.84 22.09
CA LEU A 16 -6.50 -4.92 21.10
C LEU A 16 -7.94 -4.56 21.39
N THR A 17 -8.29 -3.29 21.17
CA THR A 17 -9.68 -2.84 21.12
C THR A 17 -10.22 -3.00 19.69
N VAL A 18 -11.54 -2.87 19.52
CA VAL A 18 -12.14 -2.84 18.18
C VAL A 18 -11.56 -1.68 17.35
N GLY A 19 -11.38 -0.51 17.98
CA GLY A 19 -10.79 0.64 17.29
C GLY A 19 -9.36 0.38 16.83
N GLU A 20 -8.55 -0.25 17.66
CA GLU A 20 -7.19 -0.63 17.29
C GLU A 20 -7.17 -1.67 16.17
N GLY A 21 -8.07 -2.65 16.24
CA GLY A 21 -8.22 -3.64 15.17
C GLY A 21 -8.59 -2.99 13.84
N LEU A 22 -9.49 -2.00 13.86
CA LEU A 22 -9.87 -1.25 12.67
C LEU A 22 -8.70 -0.44 12.11
N LYS A 23 -7.83 0.07 12.97
CA LYS A 23 -6.60 0.75 12.53
C LYS A 23 -5.70 -0.21 11.75
N PHE A 24 -5.50 -1.42 12.24
CA PHE A 24 -4.70 -2.42 11.53
C PHE A 24 -5.32 -2.79 10.19
N ILE A 25 -6.63 -2.94 10.14
CA ILE A 25 -7.34 -3.21 8.89
C ILE A 25 -7.19 -2.03 7.93
N GLY A 26 -7.35 -0.80 8.42
CA GLY A 26 -7.16 0.41 7.61
C GLY A 26 -5.76 0.49 7.02
N ALA A 27 -4.73 0.23 7.83
CA ALA A 27 -3.35 0.20 7.37
C ALA A 27 -3.12 -0.90 6.33
N ALA A 28 -3.66 -2.09 6.57
CA ALA A 28 -3.56 -3.21 5.64
C ALA A 28 -4.24 -2.90 4.30
N LEU A 29 -5.42 -2.28 4.33
CA LEU A 29 -6.13 -1.87 3.12
C LEU A 29 -5.38 -0.78 2.36
N SER A 30 -4.81 0.19 3.07
CA SER A 30 -4.03 1.26 2.44
C SER A 30 -2.84 0.70 1.66
N THR A 31 -2.04 -0.16 2.30
CA THR A 31 -0.90 -0.79 1.64
C THR A 31 -1.34 -1.80 0.59
N GLY A 32 -2.36 -2.61 0.91
CA GLY A 32 -2.83 -3.67 0.01
C GLY A 32 -3.46 -3.12 -1.26
N LEU A 33 -4.38 -2.17 -1.15
CA LEU A 33 -5.05 -1.58 -2.31
C LEU A 33 -4.06 -0.75 -3.15
N SER A 34 -3.18 0.02 -2.49
CA SER A 34 -2.12 0.75 -3.19
C SER A 34 -1.18 -0.21 -3.89
N GLY A 35 -0.85 -1.34 -3.27
CA GLY A 35 -0.02 -2.38 -3.87
C GLY A 35 -0.65 -2.99 -5.10
N VAL A 36 -1.95 -3.31 -5.04
CA VAL A 36 -2.69 -3.82 -6.20
C VAL A 36 -2.73 -2.78 -7.31
N GLY A 37 -3.12 -1.54 -6.99
CA GLY A 37 -3.20 -0.46 -7.96
C GLY A 37 -1.83 -0.13 -8.55
N GLY A 38 -0.80 -0.03 -7.70
CA GLY A 38 0.57 0.20 -8.13
C GLY A 38 1.09 -0.94 -8.99
N GLY A 39 0.77 -2.19 -8.64
CA GLY A 39 1.16 -3.35 -9.42
C GLY A 39 0.56 -3.34 -10.82
N ILE A 40 -0.72 -2.98 -10.95
CA ILE A 40 -1.37 -2.84 -12.25
C ILE A 40 -0.72 -1.72 -13.05
N ALA A 41 -0.48 -0.57 -12.41
CA ALA A 41 0.14 0.58 -13.06
C ALA A 41 1.56 0.26 -13.52
N VAL A 42 2.36 -0.41 -12.68
CA VAL A 42 3.74 -0.80 -13.02
C VAL A 42 3.73 -1.82 -14.17
N ALA A 43 2.84 -2.80 -14.12
CA ALA A 43 2.74 -3.80 -15.19
C ALA A 43 2.42 -3.13 -16.53
N SER A 44 1.47 -2.21 -16.55
CA SER A 44 1.11 -1.47 -17.76
C SER A 44 2.25 -0.58 -18.24
N ALA A 45 2.84 0.20 -17.34
CA ALA A 45 3.94 1.11 -17.67
C ALA A 45 5.18 0.36 -18.13
N ALA A 46 5.53 -0.74 -17.44
CA ALA A 46 6.69 -1.55 -17.80
C ALA A 46 6.51 -2.22 -19.16
N SER A 47 5.32 -2.75 -19.44
CA SER A 47 5.04 -3.36 -20.73
C SER A 47 5.18 -2.34 -21.87
N ALA A 48 4.61 -1.15 -21.69
CA ALA A 48 4.74 -0.06 -22.66
C ALA A 48 6.18 0.39 -22.82
N ALA A 49 6.93 0.48 -21.71
CA ALA A 49 8.32 0.88 -21.71
C ALA A 49 9.20 -0.11 -22.47
N ILE A 50 8.99 -1.41 -22.24
CA ILE A 50 9.74 -2.46 -22.94
C ILE A 50 9.46 -2.39 -24.44
N GLY A 51 8.18 -2.24 -24.83
CA GLY A 51 7.82 -2.06 -26.22
C GLY A 51 8.48 -0.85 -26.87
N ALA A 52 8.47 0.28 -26.16
CA ALA A 52 9.09 1.51 -26.66
C ALA A 52 10.62 1.38 -26.77
N MET A 53 11.27 0.75 -25.77
CA MET A 53 12.72 0.54 -25.78
C MET A 53 13.17 -0.40 -26.89
N SER A 54 12.32 -1.37 -27.31
CA SER A 54 12.64 -2.25 -28.42
C SER A 54 12.70 -1.49 -29.74
N GLU A 55 12.03 -0.36 -29.86
CA GLU A 55 12.05 0.50 -31.03
C GLU A 55 13.12 1.59 -30.93
N ASN A 56 13.36 2.09 -29.72
CA ASN A 56 14.31 3.19 -29.49
C ASN A 56 14.93 3.09 -28.08
N GLU A 57 16.15 2.59 -28.00
CA GLU A 57 16.87 2.44 -26.72
C GLU A 57 17.14 3.77 -26.02
N LYS A 58 17.15 4.87 -26.74
CA LYS A 58 17.46 6.20 -26.17
C LYS A 58 16.39 6.71 -25.22
N ILE A 59 15.18 6.11 -25.22
CA ILE A 59 14.09 6.53 -24.34
C ILE A 59 14.10 5.80 -23.00
N MET A 60 15.08 4.93 -22.75
CA MET A 60 15.15 4.15 -21.51
C MET A 60 15.06 5.02 -20.26
N GLY A 61 15.76 6.14 -20.22
CA GLY A 61 15.75 7.05 -19.08
C GLY A 61 14.35 7.57 -18.76
N LYS A 62 13.61 7.98 -19.77
CA LYS A 62 12.24 8.49 -19.63
C LYS A 62 11.28 7.40 -19.17
N THR A 63 11.41 6.19 -19.72
CA THR A 63 10.53 5.07 -19.36
C THR A 63 10.76 4.63 -17.92
N LEU A 64 12.00 4.64 -17.44
CA LEU A 64 12.33 4.34 -16.05
C LEU A 64 11.68 5.35 -15.10
N ILE A 65 11.64 6.63 -15.47
CA ILE A 65 10.97 7.64 -14.66
C ILE A 65 9.47 7.34 -14.55
N PHE A 66 8.79 6.98 -15.63
CA PHE A 66 7.37 6.65 -15.60
C PHE A 66 7.09 5.40 -14.76
N VAL A 67 7.94 4.39 -14.83
CA VAL A 67 7.80 3.19 -13.99
C VAL A 67 7.97 3.55 -12.52
N ALA A 68 8.96 4.39 -12.19
CA ALA A 68 9.18 4.85 -10.81
C ALA A 68 7.99 5.65 -10.28
N LEU A 69 7.37 6.49 -11.10
CA LEU A 69 6.17 7.23 -10.72
C LEU A 69 4.99 6.29 -10.44
N ALA A 70 4.84 5.23 -11.23
CA ALA A 70 3.80 4.23 -11.00
C ALA A 70 4.00 3.50 -9.67
N GLU A 71 5.25 3.19 -9.31
CA GLU A 71 5.58 2.57 -8.02
C GLU A 71 5.31 3.50 -6.84
N GLY A 72 5.36 4.79 -7.05
CA GLY A 72 5.10 5.80 -6.02
C GLY A 72 3.71 5.67 -5.41
N ILE A 73 2.74 5.13 -6.14
CA ILE A 73 1.38 4.89 -5.63
C ILE A 73 1.42 3.93 -4.45
N ALA A 74 2.11 2.81 -4.59
CA ALA A 74 2.24 1.83 -3.51
C ALA A 74 3.06 2.38 -2.34
N LEU A 75 4.09 3.13 -2.61
CA LEU A 75 4.90 3.78 -1.59
C LEU A 75 4.08 4.77 -0.78
N TYR A 76 3.22 5.55 -1.43
CA TYR A 76 2.33 6.48 -0.75
C TYR A 76 1.36 5.74 0.18
N GLY A 77 0.79 4.63 -0.27
CA GLY A 77 -0.08 3.80 0.56
C GLY A 77 0.64 3.26 1.78
N LEU A 78 1.91 2.88 1.64
CA LEU A 78 2.73 2.44 2.76
C LEU A 78 2.94 3.58 3.77
N VAL A 79 3.21 4.78 3.31
CA VAL A 79 3.35 5.96 4.17
C VAL A 79 2.08 6.21 4.98
N ILE A 80 0.92 6.15 4.34
CA ILE A 80 -0.37 6.31 5.01
C ILE A 80 -0.57 5.20 6.06
N SER A 81 -0.21 3.96 5.76
CA SER A 81 -0.29 2.85 6.72
C SER A 81 0.57 3.10 7.94
N ILE A 82 1.78 3.60 7.76
CA ILE A 82 2.68 3.94 8.86
C ILE A 82 2.07 5.03 9.73
N LEU A 83 1.49 6.07 9.11
CA LEU A 83 0.82 7.15 9.84
C LEU A 83 -0.38 6.63 10.63
N ILE A 84 -1.17 5.73 10.07
CA ILE A 84 -2.31 5.13 10.75
C ILE A 84 -1.84 4.32 11.96
N LEU A 85 -0.81 3.49 11.80
CA LEU A 85 -0.32 2.64 12.87
C LEU A 85 0.31 3.43 14.01
N ASN A 86 0.81 4.62 13.73
CA ASN A 86 1.43 5.49 14.74
C ASN A 86 0.46 6.50 15.35
N SER A 87 -0.78 6.48 14.97
CA SER A 87 -1.79 7.43 15.51
C SER A 87 -2.42 6.98 16.82
#